data_9ec896b389671f9620f11f33d4c6567c
#
_entry.id   9ec896b389671f9620f11f33d4c6567c
#
_cell.length_a   1.000
_cell.length_b   1.000
_cell.length_c   1.000
_cell.angle_alpha   90.00
_cell.angle_beta   90.00
_cell.angle_gamma   90.00
#
_symmetry.space_group_name_H-M   'P 1'
#
loop_
_entity.id
_entity.type
_entity.pdbx_description
1 polymer ?
#
loop_
_entity_poly.entity_id
_entity_poly.type
_entity_poly.pdbx_seq_one_letter_code
_entity_poly.pdbx_strand_id
1 'polypeptide(L)'
;MKLADRSTSVEVGGVESAPSQFKIKTGREAFNILSSKLYNDKIRAIIRELSCNAYDSHVEAGKKDIPFEVHLPTIFDPVFTIRDFGVGLSHENVMNLYCTYFGTTRSSSNEFVGALGLGSKSPFSYTDGFTVISQYEGKRRIYSAFVGEVGPYIQCQSEPEGEWIDEDEPLFYIKTLNGLEISFPVKQEDFREFENKACKVFEFFDPPPKTNKEISIKKQTYSLRKERWGLRTNTGYYSFDDMKPRAIQGMVPYSVGSIDTSRLSNAQKQLLDMPLDIFFPIGELEVAASREALSNDERTISNILQAVNLVFTEMTGEVKEKIKACKTMWEAKCYIYKILHSDNSEFVALVTEALENSVFDGVY
;
A
#
# COMPACT_ATOMS: atom_id res chain seq x y z
N MET A 1 9.37 6.02 -4.02
CA MET A 1 8.67 7.26 -3.56
C MET A 1 9.72 8.25 -3.11
N LYS A 2 9.80 9.43 -3.75
CA LYS A 2 10.69 10.50 -3.28
C LYS A 2 10.10 11.15 -2.04
N LEU A 3 10.88 11.19 -0.96
CA LEU A 3 10.53 11.99 0.21
C LEU A 3 10.69 13.48 -0.13
N ALA A 4 9.79 14.32 0.34
CA ALA A 4 9.88 15.76 0.14
C ALA A 4 11.14 16.29 0.85
N ASP A 5 11.99 17.00 0.12
CA ASP A 5 13.15 17.68 0.72
C ASP A 5 12.65 18.92 1.48
N ARG A 6 12.82 18.89 2.80
CA ARG A 6 12.43 19.97 3.73
C ARG A 6 13.63 20.79 4.21
N SER A 7 14.63 20.97 3.36
CA SER A 7 15.77 21.84 3.72
C SER A 7 15.30 23.29 3.86
N THR A 8 15.02 23.70 5.08
CA THR A 8 14.88 25.13 5.43
C THR A 8 16.23 25.63 5.87
N SER A 9 16.77 26.64 5.19
CA SER A 9 17.90 27.41 5.68
C SER A 9 17.45 28.23 6.88
N VAL A 10 17.95 27.90 8.07
CA VAL A 10 17.73 28.70 9.28
C VAL A 10 18.91 29.60 9.47
N GLU A 11 18.71 30.92 9.42
CA GLU A 11 19.72 31.90 9.86
C GLU A 11 19.73 31.92 11.40
N VAL A 12 20.86 31.43 11.95
CA VAL A 12 21.07 31.45 13.41
C VAL A 12 21.87 32.70 13.77
N GLY A 13 21.18 33.71 14.32
CA GLY A 13 21.82 34.86 14.97
C GLY A 13 22.13 34.54 16.44
N GLY A 14 23.35 34.70 16.87
CA GLY A 14 23.80 34.51 18.27
C GLY A 14 25.26 34.06 18.39
N VAL A 15 25.74 33.95 19.64
CA VAL A 15 27.13 33.68 20.04
C VAL A 15 27.86 32.70 19.11
N GLU A 16 29.10 33.01 18.73
CA GLU A 16 30.01 32.22 17.88
C GLU A 16 30.35 30.83 18.47
N SER A 17 29.41 29.89 18.44
CA SER A 17 29.67 28.48 18.67
C SER A 17 29.22 27.68 17.47
N ALA A 18 30.09 26.79 16.96
CA ALA A 18 29.71 25.89 15.91
C ALA A 18 28.45 25.06 16.32
N PRO A 19 27.44 24.96 15.49
CA PRO A 19 26.21 24.20 15.83
C PRO A 19 26.56 22.73 16.06
N SER A 20 26.04 22.17 17.15
CA SER A 20 26.19 20.75 17.47
C SER A 20 25.02 19.97 16.90
N GLN A 21 25.32 18.94 16.12
CA GLN A 21 24.29 18.10 15.52
C GLN A 21 23.74 17.11 16.54
N PHE A 22 22.42 16.97 16.63
CA PHE A 22 21.77 15.91 17.41
C PHE A 22 22.13 14.53 16.83
N LYS A 23 22.47 13.59 17.71
CA LYS A 23 22.83 12.22 17.33
C LYS A 23 21.82 11.25 17.91
N ILE A 24 21.49 10.20 17.11
CA ILE A 24 20.65 9.09 17.58
C ILE A 24 21.59 8.03 18.18
N LYS A 25 21.40 7.70 19.46
CA LYS A 25 22.08 6.58 20.10
C LYS A 25 21.40 5.28 19.65
N THR A 26 22.13 4.45 18.92
CA THR A 26 21.68 3.11 18.56
C THR A 26 21.70 2.22 19.82
N GLY A 27 20.59 1.50 20.06
CA GLY A 27 20.46 0.61 21.20
C GLY A 27 19.13 -0.15 21.13
N ARG A 28 18.96 -1.15 22.00
CA ARG A 28 17.78 -2.02 22.04
C ARG A 28 16.46 -1.26 22.08
N GLU A 29 16.38 -0.15 22.81
CA GLU A 29 15.17 0.69 22.90
C GLU A 29 14.85 1.36 21.56
N ALA A 30 15.84 1.93 20.87
CA ALA A 30 15.64 2.53 19.57
C ALA A 30 15.12 1.50 18.54
N PHE A 31 15.69 0.30 18.53
CA PHE A 31 15.22 -0.80 17.68
C PHE A 31 13.81 -1.28 18.06
N ASN A 32 13.48 -1.38 19.35
CA ASN A 32 12.13 -1.74 19.80
C ASN A 32 11.08 -0.72 19.33
N ILE A 33 11.41 0.57 19.32
CA ILE A 33 10.51 1.60 18.80
C ILE A 33 10.29 1.41 17.29
N LEU A 34 11.36 1.19 16.54
CA LEU A 34 11.29 1.05 15.08
C LEU A 34 10.73 -0.29 14.61
N SER A 35 10.79 -1.34 15.41
CA SER A 35 10.29 -2.67 15.05
C SER A 35 8.90 -2.95 15.63
N SER A 36 8.74 -2.91 16.96
CA SER A 36 7.54 -3.40 17.63
C SER A 36 6.50 -2.34 17.93
N LYS A 37 6.90 -1.05 18.09
CA LYS A 37 5.97 0.04 18.42
C LYS A 37 5.54 0.87 17.22
N LEU A 38 6.16 0.66 16.08
CA LEU A 38 5.84 1.39 14.85
C LEU A 38 4.47 1.02 14.28
N TYR A 39 4.08 -0.25 14.39
CA TYR A 39 2.88 -0.80 13.76
C TYR A 39 1.78 -1.07 14.78
N ASN A 40 0.56 -0.57 14.51
CA ASN A 40 -0.63 -0.88 15.29
C ASN A 40 -1.16 -2.27 14.92
N ASP A 41 -1.23 -2.58 13.62
CA ASP A 41 -1.63 -3.89 13.08
C ASP A 41 -0.40 -4.62 12.52
N LYS A 42 0.31 -5.32 13.40
CA LYS A 42 1.60 -5.96 13.09
C LYS A 42 1.51 -6.97 11.95
N ILE A 43 0.52 -7.85 11.99
CA ILE A 43 0.35 -8.91 10.98
C ILE A 43 0.06 -8.30 9.61
N ARG A 44 -0.87 -7.35 9.55
CA ARG A 44 -1.17 -6.63 8.32
C ARG A 44 0.03 -5.87 7.78
N ALA A 45 0.78 -5.20 8.67
CA ALA A 45 1.97 -4.46 8.29
C ALA A 45 3.05 -5.38 7.70
N ILE A 46 3.32 -6.52 8.32
CA ILE A 46 4.30 -7.49 7.81
C ILE A 46 3.91 -7.98 6.41
N ILE A 47 2.67 -8.44 6.25
CA ILE A 47 2.18 -8.94 4.95
C ILE A 47 2.30 -7.84 3.90
N ARG A 48 1.87 -6.61 4.19
CA ARG A 48 1.94 -5.48 3.28
C ARG A 48 3.38 -5.12 2.90
N GLU A 49 4.25 -4.94 3.89
CA GLU A 49 5.63 -4.51 3.66
C GLU A 49 6.43 -5.53 2.84
N LEU A 50 6.33 -6.80 3.21
CA LEU A 50 7.04 -7.86 2.49
C LEU A 50 6.49 -8.03 1.07
N SER A 51 5.16 -7.94 0.89
CA SER A 51 4.53 -8.05 -0.43
C SER A 51 4.86 -6.86 -1.34
N CYS A 52 4.89 -5.64 -0.80
CA CYS A 52 5.33 -4.47 -1.56
C CYS A 52 6.80 -4.61 -1.99
N ASN A 53 7.68 -5.11 -1.11
CA ASN A 53 9.08 -5.35 -1.45
C ASN A 53 9.24 -6.42 -2.54
N ALA A 54 8.45 -7.50 -2.48
CA ALA A 54 8.43 -8.55 -3.48
C ALA A 54 7.97 -8.01 -4.84
N TYR A 55 6.88 -7.25 -4.86
CA TYR A 55 6.39 -6.60 -6.08
C TYR A 55 7.42 -5.60 -6.64
N ASP A 56 7.99 -4.74 -5.81
CA ASP A 56 9.01 -3.77 -6.24
C ASP A 56 10.24 -4.47 -6.84
N SER A 57 10.65 -5.62 -6.27
CA SER A 57 11.73 -6.46 -6.81
C SER A 57 11.40 -7.02 -8.20
N HIS A 58 10.14 -7.40 -8.42
CA HIS A 58 9.64 -7.82 -9.73
C HIS A 58 9.62 -6.68 -10.74
N VAL A 59 9.16 -5.48 -10.34
CA VAL A 59 9.19 -4.27 -11.19
C VAL A 59 10.61 -3.95 -11.64
N GLU A 60 11.56 -3.96 -10.69
CA GLU A 60 12.98 -3.72 -10.95
C GLU A 60 13.60 -4.76 -11.91
N ALA A 61 13.14 -6.00 -11.84
CA ALA A 61 13.55 -7.08 -12.73
C ALA A 61 12.82 -7.10 -14.09
N GLY A 62 11.87 -6.18 -14.34
CA GLY A 62 11.02 -6.21 -15.54
C GLY A 62 10.02 -7.35 -15.57
N LYS A 63 9.66 -7.89 -14.41
CA LYS A 63 8.78 -9.08 -14.23
C LYS A 63 7.48 -8.75 -13.48
N LYS A 64 6.97 -7.53 -13.61
CA LYS A 64 5.79 -7.06 -12.87
C LYS A 64 4.53 -7.94 -13.06
N ASP A 65 4.43 -8.64 -14.20
CA ASP A 65 3.28 -9.50 -14.55
C ASP A 65 3.42 -10.94 -14.01
N ILE A 66 4.54 -11.25 -13.33
CA ILE A 66 4.75 -12.54 -12.67
C ILE A 66 4.30 -12.42 -11.22
N PRO A 67 3.39 -13.30 -10.72
CA PRO A 67 3.01 -13.29 -9.32
C PRO A 67 4.18 -13.75 -8.43
N PHE A 68 4.38 -13.09 -7.30
CA PHE A 68 5.21 -13.63 -6.22
C PHE A 68 4.44 -14.70 -5.44
N GLU A 69 5.14 -15.50 -4.64
CA GLU A 69 4.54 -16.59 -3.89
C GLU A 69 4.41 -16.24 -2.40
N VAL A 70 3.31 -16.70 -1.80
CA VAL A 70 3.02 -16.54 -0.37
C VAL A 70 2.60 -17.87 0.21
N HIS A 71 3.34 -18.34 1.19
CA HIS A 71 2.93 -19.47 2.02
C HIS A 71 2.24 -18.95 3.28
N LEU A 72 0.95 -19.21 3.40
CA LEU A 72 0.17 -18.95 4.60
C LEU A 72 0.30 -20.11 5.57
N PRO A 73 0.43 -19.84 6.89
CA PRO A 73 0.67 -20.88 7.86
C PRO A 73 -0.48 -21.89 7.93
N THR A 74 -0.13 -23.15 8.12
CA THR A 74 -1.05 -24.27 8.29
C THR A 74 -0.66 -25.09 9.53
N ILE A 75 -1.53 -26.04 9.95
CA ILE A 75 -1.25 -26.92 11.08
C ILE A 75 -0.01 -27.79 10.80
N PHE A 76 0.21 -28.18 9.54
CA PHE A 76 1.32 -29.04 9.15
C PHE A 76 2.61 -28.27 8.87
N ASP A 77 2.45 -26.99 8.48
CA ASP A 77 3.56 -26.08 8.21
C ASP A 77 3.23 -24.71 8.80
N PRO A 78 3.58 -24.48 10.09
CA PRO A 78 3.22 -23.29 10.84
C PRO A 78 4.15 -22.10 10.54
N VAL A 79 4.46 -21.88 9.25
CA VAL A 79 5.39 -20.85 8.77
C VAL A 79 4.67 -19.89 7.83
N PHE A 80 4.96 -18.61 7.96
CA PHE A 80 4.61 -17.60 6.94
C PHE A 80 5.84 -17.37 6.07
N THR A 81 5.66 -17.43 4.75
CA THR A 81 6.74 -17.19 3.79
C THR A 81 6.28 -16.28 2.66
N ILE A 82 7.15 -15.36 2.25
CA ILE A 82 7.02 -14.63 0.98
C ILE A 82 8.27 -14.87 0.16
N ARG A 83 8.09 -15.24 -1.12
CA ARG A 83 9.15 -15.47 -2.09
C ARG A 83 8.91 -14.64 -3.35
N ASP A 84 9.87 -13.83 -3.73
CA ASP A 84 9.89 -13.14 -5.01
C ASP A 84 10.88 -13.78 -6.00
N PHE A 85 10.70 -13.44 -7.27
CA PHE A 85 11.53 -13.87 -8.40
C PHE A 85 12.16 -12.68 -9.11
N GLY A 86 12.39 -11.60 -8.34
CA GLY A 86 12.91 -10.33 -8.86
C GLY A 86 14.43 -10.32 -9.00
N VAL A 87 15.06 -9.25 -8.54
CA VAL A 87 16.51 -9.04 -8.72
C VAL A 87 17.37 -9.85 -7.76
N GLY A 88 16.84 -10.23 -6.58
CA GLY A 88 17.63 -10.81 -5.50
C GLY A 88 18.60 -9.81 -4.86
N LEU A 89 19.41 -10.26 -3.90
CA LEU A 89 20.40 -9.44 -3.21
C LEU A 89 21.76 -10.14 -3.17
N SER A 90 22.83 -9.41 -3.50
CA SER A 90 24.19 -9.89 -3.26
C SER A 90 24.45 -10.04 -1.76
N HIS A 91 25.48 -10.82 -1.39
CA HIS A 91 25.90 -10.95 0.02
C HIS A 91 26.17 -9.57 0.64
N GLU A 92 26.87 -8.73 -0.08
CA GLU A 92 27.19 -7.37 0.36
C GLU A 92 25.92 -6.53 0.61
N ASN A 93 24.94 -6.59 -0.30
CA ASN A 93 23.69 -5.88 -0.14
C ASN A 93 22.83 -6.43 1.02
N VAL A 94 22.88 -7.73 1.31
CA VAL A 94 22.23 -8.27 2.50
C VAL A 94 22.90 -7.75 3.77
N MET A 95 24.23 -7.77 3.83
CA MET A 95 24.98 -7.39 5.04
C MET A 95 24.99 -5.87 5.28
N ASN A 96 24.93 -5.04 4.25
CA ASN A 96 25.05 -3.60 4.37
C ASN A 96 23.70 -2.88 4.20
N LEU A 97 22.95 -3.17 3.13
CA LEU A 97 21.73 -2.44 2.80
C LEU A 97 20.50 -3.02 3.52
N TYR A 98 20.30 -4.34 3.41
CA TYR A 98 19.16 -5.00 4.03
C TYR A 98 19.14 -4.85 5.56
N CYS A 99 20.33 -4.85 6.21
CA CYS A 99 20.45 -4.66 7.66
C CYS A 99 20.28 -3.21 8.11
N THR A 100 20.44 -2.24 7.21
CA THR A 100 20.42 -0.82 7.60
C THR A 100 18.99 -0.29 7.66
N TYR A 101 18.60 0.25 8.82
CA TYR A 101 17.35 1.00 8.96
C TYR A 101 17.47 2.28 8.14
N PHE A 102 16.41 2.65 7.42
CA PHE A 102 16.37 3.76 6.47
C PHE A 102 17.32 3.63 5.26
N GLY A 103 18.01 2.49 5.13
CA GLY A 103 18.81 2.18 3.93
C GLY A 103 17.89 1.73 2.78
N THR A 104 17.92 2.45 1.67
CA THR A 104 17.19 2.10 0.46
C THR A 104 17.91 2.62 -0.78
N THR A 105 17.95 1.82 -1.82
CA THR A 105 18.41 2.24 -3.16
C THR A 105 17.29 2.88 -3.98
N ARG A 106 16.05 2.82 -3.50
CA ARG A 106 14.82 3.16 -4.23
C ARG A 106 14.26 4.56 -3.91
N SER A 107 14.98 5.36 -3.11
CA SER A 107 14.55 6.72 -2.71
C SER A 107 14.50 7.73 -3.85
N SER A 108 15.15 7.45 -4.97
CA SER A 108 15.26 8.36 -6.13
C SER A 108 14.15 8.20 -7.16
N SER A 109 13.30 7.18 -7.08
CA SER A 109 12.24 6.89 -8.06
C SER A 109 10.86 6.83 -7.42
N ASN A 110 9.83 7.26 -8.17
CA ASN A 110 8.41 7.10 -7.83
C ASN A 110 7.80 5.82 -8.42
N GLU A 111 8.60 4.91 -8.97
CA GLU A 111 8.13 3.64 -9.53
C GLU A 111 7.92 2.56 -8.45
N PHE A 112 8.55 2.73 -7.29
CA PHE A 112 8.53 1.75 -6.20
C PHE A 112 7.60 2.16 -5.07
N VAL A 113 6.88 1.18 -4.53
CA VAL A 113 5.97 1.34 -3.40
C VAL A 113 6.76 1.47 -2.08
N GLY A 114 7.84 0.68 -1.90
CA GLY A 114 8.71 0.72 -0.73
C GLY A 114 9.70 1.90 -0.78
N ALA A 115 9.73 2.73 0.26
CA ALA A 115 10.55 3.94 0.27
C ALA A 115 11.44 4.14 1.51
N LEU A 116 11.03 3.66 2.67
CA LEU A 116 11.63 4.05 3.94
C LEU A 116 12.74 3.12 4.44
N GLY A 117 13.00 1.99 3.77
CA GLY A 117 14.00 1.02 4.23
C GLY A 117 13.69 0.38 5.60
N LEU A 118 12.43 0.44 6.05
CA LEU A 118 11.95 -0.14 7.29
C LEU A 118 11.21 -1.47 7.07
N GLY A 119 10.57 -1.63 5.93
CA GLY A 119 9.66 -2.73 5.63
C GLY A 119 10.28 -4.12 5.72
N SER A 120 11.56 -4.28 5.31
CA SER A 120 12.28 -5.55 5.39
C SER A 120 12.52 -6.05 6.82
N LYS A 121 12.43 -5.17 7.83
CA LYS A 121 12.58 -5.46 9.26
C LYS A 121 11.23 -5.65 9.96
N SER A 122 10.12 -5.52 9.23
CA SER A 122 8.77 -5.65 9.80
C SER A 122 8.53 -7.00 10.51
N PRO A 123 9.13 -8.16 10.13
CA PRO A 123 8.96 -9.41 10.87
C PRO A 123 9.34 -9.30 12.34
N PHE A 124 10.31 -8.47 12.72
CA PHE A 124 10.68 -8.23 14.12
C PHE A 124 9.55 -7.60 14.97
N SER A 125 8.47 -7.13 14.36
CA SER A 125 7.29 -6.71 15.10
C SER A 125 6.49 -7.88 15.69
N TYR A 126 6.67 -9.08 15.13
CA TYR A 126 5.93 -10.28 15.49
C TYR A 126 6.82 -11.39 16.09
N THR A 127 8.03 -11.57 15.58
CA THR A 127 8.96 -12.64 15.94
C THR A 127 10.34 -12.11 16.31
N ASP A 128 11.05 -12.83 17.17
CA ASP A 128 12.44 -12.49 17.54
C ASP A 128 13.46 -12.98 16.50
N GLY A 129 13.05 -13.75 15.51
CA GLY A 129 13.92 -14.22 14.44
C GLY A 129 13.19 -14.67 13.20
N PHE A 130 13.84 -14.50 12.05
CA PHE A 130 13.33 -14.94 10.75
C PHE A 130 14.49 -15.31 9.82
N THR A 131 14.18 -16.11 8.82
CA THR A 131 15.12 -16.55 7.79
C THR A 131 14.99 -15.69 6.54
N VAL A 132 16.13 -15.34 5.97
CA VAL A 132 16.22 -14.69 4.65
C VAL A 132 17.02 -15.59 3.74
N ILE A 133 16.45 -15.97 2.60
CA ILE A 133 17.16 -16.73 1.57
C ILE A 133 17.30 -15.80 0.36
N SER A 134 18.51 -15.54 -0.07
CA SER A 134 18.79 -14.77 -1.27
C SER A 134 19.32 -15.66 -2.37
N GLN A 135 18.66 -15.60 -3.52
CA GLN A 135 19.14 -16.16 -4.78
C GLN A 135 19.62 -15.01 -5.66
N TYR A 136 20.93 -14.99 -5.92
CA TYR A 136 21.54 -13.91 -6.68
C TYR A 136 22.71 -14.47 -7.52
N GLU A 137 22.64 -14.25 -8.84
CA GLU A 137 23.66 -14.69 -9.80
C GLU A 137 24.03 -16.19 -9.65
N GLY A 138 23.02 -17.05 -9.57
CA GLY A 138 23.20 -18.50 -9.46
C GLY A 138 23.65 -19.00 -8.08
N LYS A 139 23.79 -18.12 -7.09
CA LYS A 139 24.19 -18.49 -5.71
C LYS A 139 23.01 -18.32 -4.77
N ARG A 140 22.75 -19.36 -3.97
CA ARG A 140 21.74 -19.34 -2.89
C ARG A 140 22.44 -19.20 -1.55
N ARG A 141 22.09 -18.15 -0.79
CA ARG A 141 22.61 -17.92 0.56
C ARG A 141 21.47 -17.86 1.56
N ILE A 142 21.67 -18.48 2.70
CA ILE A 142 20.71 -18.51 3.81
C ILE A 142 21.25 -17.66 4.94
N TYR A 143 20.41 -16.77 5.45
CA TYR A 143 20.72 -15.89 6.56
C TYR A 143 19.69 -16.06 7.67
N SER A 144 20.14 -16.00 8.92
CA SER A 144 19.26 -15.85 10.09
C SER A 144 19.31 -14.42 10.57
N ALA A 145 18.16 -13.76 10.61
CA ALA A 145 17.98 -12.47 11.26
C ALA A 145 17.37 -12.72 12.66
N PHE A 146 17.93 -12.14 13.71
CA PHE A 146 17.49 -12.36 15.09
C PHE A 146 17.76 -11.16 15.99
N VAL A 147 16.98 -11.05 17.08
CA VAL A 147 17.16 -10.02 18.10
C VAL A 147 18.13 -10.52 19.16
N GLY A 148 19.30 -9.88 19.26
CA GLY A 148 20.28 -10.15 20.32
C GLY A 148 20.20 -9.15 21.47
N GLU A 149 21.21 -9.17 22.34
CA GLU A 149 21.22 -8.32 23.57
C GLU A 149 21.25 -6.82 23.27
N VAL A 150 21.95 -6.41 22.23
CA VAL A 150 22.15 -4.98 21.89
C VAL A 150 21.17 -4.51 20.81
N GLY A 151 20.64 -5.41 19.98
CA GLY A 151 19.72 -5.09 18.86
C GLY A 151 19.59 -6.25 17.88
N PRO A 152 18.97 -6.02 16.72
CA PRO A 152 18.83 -7.04 15.69
C PRO A 152 20.16 -7.28 14.95
N TYR A 153 20.39 -8.55 14.62
CA TYR A 153 21.54 -9.02 13.88
C TYR A 153 21.08 -9.83 12.67
N ILE A 154 21.96 -9.96 11.69
CA ILE A 154 21.82 -10.92 10.60
C ILE A 154 23.15 -11.67 10.44
N GLN A 155 23.08 -12.98 10.25
CA GLN A 155 24.23 -13.83 10.08
C GLN A 155 24.02 -14.79 8.92
N CYS A 156 25.01 -14.88 8.03
CA CYS A 156 25.02 -15.90 6.99
C CYS A 156 25.23 -17.27 7.62
N GLN A 157 24.28 -18.20 7.41
CA GLN A 157 24.32 -19.53 7.96
C GLN A 157 24.93 -20.53 6.98
N SER A 158 24.70 -20.32 5.70
CA SER A 158 25.15 -21.24 4.66
C SER A 158 25.46 -20.43 3.40
N GLU A 159 26.64 -20.69 2.87
CA GLU A 159 27.12 -20.27 1.57
C GLU A 159 27.53 -21.54 0.83
N PRO A 160 26.61 -22.12 0.03
CA PRO A 160 26.92 -23.37 -0.64
C PRO A 160 28.09 -23.21 -1.60
N GLU A 161 29.04 -24.13 -1.51
CA GLU A 161 30.12 -24.27 -2.50
C GLU A 161 29.50 -24.83 -3.79
N GLY A 162 29.46 -24.02 -4.85
CA GLY A 162 28.96 -24.41 -6.16
C GLY A 162 27.55 -23.92 -6.51
N GLU A 163 27.07 -24.32 -7.66
CA GLU A 163 25.75 -23.99 -8.14
C GLU A 163 24.68 -24.78 -7.35
N TRP A 164 23.76 -24.07 -6.72
CA TRP A 164 22.64 -24.72 -6.04
C TRP A 164 21.68 -25.33 -7.07
N ILE A 165 21.32 -26.60 -6.87
CA ILE A 165 20.35 -27.33 -7.67
C ILE A 165 19.27 -27.82 -6.70
N ASP A 166 18.02 -27.44 -6.93
CA ASP A 166 16.87 -28.02 -6.24
C ASP A 166 16.50 -29.30 -6.98
N GLU A 167 16.55 -30.45 -6.30
CA GLU A 167 16.27 -31.75 -6.92
C GLU A 167 14.80 -31.88 -7.36
N ASP A 168 13.91 -31.10 -6.75
CA ASP A 168 12.47 -31.12 -7.02
C ASP A 168 12.01 -30.12 -8.12
N GLU A 169 12.90 -29.25 -8.62
CA GLU A 169 12.56 -28.31 -9.69
C GLU A 169 13.34 -28.60 -10.99
N PRO A 170 12.73 -28.37 -12.17
CA PRO A 170 13.42 -28.56 -13.45
C PRO A 170 14.71 -27.73 -13.52
N LEU A 171 15.83 -28.34 -13.82
CA LEU A 171 17.20 -27.76 -13.89
C LEU A 171 17.28 -26.41 -14.63
N PHE A 172 16.39 -26.14 -15.58
CA PHE A 172 16.34 -24.90 -16.34
C PHE A 172 15.83 -23.71 -15.51
N TYR A 173 14.95 -23.95 -14.53
CA TYR A 173 14.33 -22.89 -13.72
C TYR A 173 15.27 -22.37 -12.63
N ILE A 174 16.13 -23.18 -12.11
CA ILE A 174 16.93 -22.93 -10.91
C ILE A 174 18.13 -22.01 -11.17
N LYS A 175 18.79 -22.17 -12.32
CA LYS A 175 19.99 -21.38 -12.67
C LYS A 175 19.71 -19.91 -13.02
N THR A 176 18.46 -19.54 -13.28
CA THR A 176 18.09 -18.24 -13.83
C THR A 176 17.23 -17.39 -12.91
N LEU A 177 16.74 -17.90 -11.79
CA LEU A 177 15.85 -17.17 -10.90
C LEU A 177 16.60 -16.51 -9.76
N ASN A 178 16.86 -15.20 -9.90
CA ASN A 178 17.15 -14.37 -8.76
C ASN A 178 15.86 -14.16 -7.93
N GLY A 179 16.01 -13.78 -6.68
CA GLY A 179 14.87 -13.46 -5.81
C GLY A 179 15.22 -13.50 -4.34
N LEU A 180 14.26 -13.16 -3.54
CA LEU A 180 14.37 -13.16 -2.09
C LEU A 180 13.22 -13.96 -1.49
N GLU A 181 13.52 -14.77 -0.48
CA GLU A 181 12.53 -15.49 0.31
C GLU A 181 12.70 -15.10 1.78
N ILE A 182 11.60 -14.76 2.45
CA ILE A 182 11.58 -14.40 3.86
C ILE A 182 10.57 -15.31 4.55
N SER A 183 11.01 -16.01 5.61
CA SER A 183 10.17 -16.94 6.32
C SER A 183 10.36 -16.86 7.84
N PHE A 184 9.26 -17.06 8.59
CA PHE A 184 9.27 -17.11 10.05
C PHE A 184 8.11 -17.96 10.59
N PRO A 185 8.28 -18.56 11.80
CA PRO A 185 7.23 -19.34 12.44
C PRO A 185 6.09 -18.47 12.92
N VAL A 186 4.86 -18.99 12.78
CA VAL A 186 3.62 -18.32 13.20
C VAL A 186 2.94 -19.17 14.28
N LYS A 187 2.39 -18.49 15.30
CA LYS A 187 1.61 -19.16 16.34
C LYS A 187 0.28 -19.66 15.79
N GLN A 188 -0.14 -20.83 16.22
CA GLN A 188 -1.37 -21.46 15.71
C GLN A 188 -2.62 -20.60 15.89
N GLU A 189 -2.69 -19.83 16.97
CA GLU A 189 -3.79 -18.89 17.26
C GLU A 189 -3.93 -17.79 16.22
N ASP A 190 -2.84 -17.42 15.53
CA ASP A 190 -2.77 -16.34 14.56
C ASP A 190 -2.99 -16.78 13.10
N PHE A 191 -3.08 -18.08 12.80
CA PHE A 191 -3.20 -18.59 11.43
C PHE A 191 -4.37 -17.95 10.66
N ARG A 192 -5.54 -17.87 11.31
CA ARG A 192 -6.72 -17.28 10.72
C ARG A 192 -6.57 -15.78 10.52
N GLU A 193 -5.85 -15.11 11.41
CA GLU A 193 -5.61 -13.68 11.28
C GLU A 193 -4.68 -13.39 10.09
N PHE A 194 -3.59 -14.17 9.92
CA PHE A 194 -2.73 -14.08 8.75
C PHE A 194 -3.52 -14.22 7.45
N GLU A 195 -4.40 -15.22 7.35
CA GLU A 195 -5.24 -15.42 6.17
C GLU A 195 -6.20 -14.25 5.92
N ASN A 196 -6.91 -13.79 6.93
CA ASN A 196 -7.85 -12.68 6.81
C ASN A 196 -7.15 -11.36 6.41
N LYS A 197 -5.96 -11.09 6.96
CA LYS A 197 -5.17 -9.91 6.63
C LYS A 197 -4.58 -10.02 5.23
N ALA A 198 -4.12 -11.20 4.81
CA ALA A 198 -3.64 -11.47 3.46
C ALA A 198 -4.73 -11.18 2.41
N CYS A 199 -5.96 -11.66 2.61
CA CYS A 199 -7.08 -11.36 1.72
C CYS A 199 -7.30 -9.85 1.53
N LYS A 200 -7.15 -9.05 2.61
CA LYS A 200 -7.32 -7.59 2.56
C LYS A 200 -6.12 -6.88 1.92
N VAL A 201 -4.90 -7.33 2.22
CA VAL A 201 -3.68 -6.72 1.66
C VAL A 201 -3.60 -6.95 0.16
N PHE A 202 -3.97 -8.15 -0.31
CA PHE A 202 -3.83 -8.51 -1.73
C PHE A 202 -4.96 -8.00 -2.63
N GLU A 203 -5.94 -7.28 -2.09
CA GLU A 203 -7.10 -6.75 -2.82
C GLU A 203 -6.72 -5.98 -4.09
N PHE A 204 -5.64 -5.19 -4.03
CA PHE A 204 -5.18 -4.32 -5.12
C PHE A 204 -3.92 -4.83 -5.83
N PHE A 205 -3.40 -6.00 -5.46
CA PHE A 205 -2.26 -6.57 -6.17
C PHE A 205 -2.68 -7.13 -7.53
N ASP A 206 -1.95 -6.74 -8.57
CA ASP A 206 -2.17 -7.22 -9.92
C ASP A 206 -0.81 -7.50 -10.61
N PRO A 207 -0.50 -8.79 -10.87
CA PRO A 207 -1.28 -9.98 -10.54
C PRO A 207 -1.35 -10.24 -9.02
N PRO A 208 -2.40 -10.92 -8.53
CA PRO A 208 -2.46 -11.34 -7.15
C PRO A 208 -1.37 -12.40 -6.88
N PRO A 209 -0.82 -12.47 -5.65
CA PRO A 209 0.19 -13.47 -5.33
C PRO A 209 -0.36 -14.88 -5.44
N LYS A 210 0.53 -15.85 -5.75
CA LYS A 210 0.22 -17.26 -5.71
C LYS A 210 0.33 -17.77 -4.27
N THR A 211 -0.72 -18.41 -3.76
CA THR A 211 -0.77 -18.87 -2.38
C THR A 211 -0.78 -20.40 -2.31
N ASN A 212 -0.22 -20.98 -1.22
CA ASN A 212 -0.18 -22.42 -0.98
C ASN A 212 -1.57 -23.04 -0.74
N LYS A 213 -2.55 -22.24 -0.39
CA LYS A 213 -3.96 -22.61 -0.24
C LYS A 213 -4.84 -21.57 -0.91
N GLU A 214 -6.02 -21.98 -1.37
CA GLU A 214 -6.99 -21.06 -1.93
C GLU A 214 -7.48 -20.08 -0.86
N ILE A 215 -7.38 -18.77 -1.14
CA ILE A 215 -7.90 -17.69 -0.30
C ILE A 215 -8.85 -16.82 -1.11
N SER A 216 -9.87 -16.30 -0.45
CA SER A 216 -10.86 -15.44 -1.09
C SER A 216 -10.38 -13.99 -1.14
N ILE A 217 -9.58 -13.65 -2.16
CA ILE A 217 -9.21 -12.26 -2.42
C ILE A 217 -10.40 -11.57 -3.11
N LYS A 218 -11.04 -10.66 -2.39
CA LYS A 218 -12.21 -9.94 -2.90
C LYS A 218 -11.75 -8.78 -3.78
N LYS A 219 -11.73 -8.99 -5.11
CA LYS A 219 -11.52 -7.88 -6.05
C LYS A 219 -12.71 -6.92 -6.00
N GLN A 220 -12.45 -5.62 -5.94
CA GLN A 220 -13.50 -4.61 -5.92
C GLN A 220 -14.23 -4.54 -7.27
N THR A 221 -15.55 -4.41 -7.18
CA THR A 221 -16.40 -4.10 -8.31
C THR A 221 -16.91 -2.67 -8.19
N TYR A 222 -17.04 -2.01 -9.32
CA TYR A 222 -17.43 -0.61 -9.38
C TYR A 222 -18.70 -0.44 -10.19
N SER A 223 -19.66 0.30 -9.65
CA SER A 223 -20.86 0.71 -10.39
C SER A 223 -20.52 1.81 -11.42
N LEU A 224 -19.51 2.62 -11.13
CA LEU A 224 -18.92 3.59 -12.03
C LEU A 224 -17.40 3.58 -11.84
N ARG A 225 -16.63 3.43 -12.93
CA ARG A 225 -15.17 3.39 -12.91
C ARG A 225 -14.60 4.36 -13.94
N LYS A 226 -13.77 5.28 -13.47
CA LYS A 226 -12.97 6.21 -14.27
C LYS A 226 -11.47 5.90 -14.06
N GLU A 227 -10.62 6.58 -14.78
CA GLU A 227 -9.17 6.37 -14.68
C GLU A 227 -8.65 6.57 -13.25
N ARG A 228 -9.01 7.70 -12.62
CA ARG A 228 -8.49 8.14 -11.31
C ARG A 228 -9.38 7.77 -10.13
N TRP A 229 -10.58 7.22 -10.34
CA TRP A 229 -11.48 6.85 -9.25
C TRP A 229 -12.51 5.80 -9.64
N GLY A 230 -13.14 5.20 -8.65
CA GLY A 230 -14.27 4.29 -8.85
C GLY A 230 -15.23 4.32 -7.68
N LEU A 231 -16.54 4.28 -7.99
CA LEU A 231 -17.60 4.12 -6.99
C LEU A 231 -17.82 2.63 -6.79
N ARG A 232 -17.50 2.12 -5.59
CA ARG A 232 -17.65 0.69 -5.26
C ARG A 232 -19.10 0.28 -5.28
N THR A 233 -19.35 -0.89 -5.83
CA THR A 233 -20.70 -1.51 -5.79
C THR A 233 -20.98 -2.01 -4.39
N ASN A 234 -22.08 -1.58 -3.78
CA ASN A 234 -22.50 -2.09 -2.48
C ASN A 234 -23.09 -3.52 -2.66
N THR A 235 -22.30 -4.54 -2.31
CA THR A 235 -22.70 -5.95 -2.45
C THR A 235 -23.05 -6.61 -1.10
N GLY A 236 -23.66 -5.89 -0.16
CA GLY A 236 -24.12 -6.41 1.13
C GLY A 236 -23.01 -6.51 2.20
N TYR A 237 -23.37 -6.52 3.47
CA TYR A 237 -22.52 -6.68 4.68
C TYR A 237 -21.12 -6.02 4.63
N TYR A 238 -21.09 -4.71 4.58
CA TYR A 238 -19.89 -3.94 4.80
C TYR A 238 -19.80 -3.49 6.27
N SER A 239 -18.57 -3.44 6.79
CA SER A 239 -18.32 -2.66 7.98
C SER A 239 -18.48 -1.17 7.67
N PHE A 240 -18.73 -0.35 8.68
CA PHE A 240 -18.83 1.12 8.52
C PHE A 240 -17.59 1.73 7.82
N ASP A 241 -16.41 1.14 8.04
CA ASP A 241 -15.15 1.58 7.40
C ASP A 241 -15.10 1.24 5.91
N ASP A 242 -15.80 0.19 5.47
CA ASP A 242 -15.88 -0.17 4.05
C ASP A 242 -16.73 0.82 3.23
N MET A 243 -17.55 1.64 3.90
CA MET A 243 -18.40 2.66 3.25
C MET A 243 -17.66 4.00 3.01
N LYS A 244 -16.48 4.19 3.63
CA LYS A 244 -15.73 5.44 3.50
C LYS A 244 -14.80 5.44 2.28
N PRO A 245 -14.40 6.63 1.80
CA PRO A 245 -13.48 6.73 0.68
C PRO A 245 -12.09 6.23 1.07
N ARG A 246 -11.44 5.62 0.11
CA ARG A 246 -10.06 5.15 0.22
C ARG A 246 -9.19 5.83 -0.83
N ALA A 247 -8.01 6.24 -0.41
CA ALA A 247 -6.95 6.68 -1.31
C ALA A 247 -6.03 5.48 -1.60
N ILE A 248 -5.97 5.07 -2.85
CA ILE A 248 -5.16 3.93 -3.28
C ILE A 248 -3.87 4.49 -3.91
N GLN A 249 -2.73 4.32 -3.23
CA GLN A 249 -1.43 4.68 -3.80
C GLN A 249 -0.61 3.43 -4.09
N GLY A 250 -0.30 3.21 -5.35
CA GLY A 250 0.23 1.92 -5.80
C GLY A 250 -0.81 0.82 -5.58
N MET A 251 -0.49 -0.16 -4.72
CA MET A 251 -1.40 -1.26 -4.36
C MET A 251 -1.89 -1.18 -2.92
N VAL A 252 -1.64 -0.07 -2.24
CA VAL A 252 -1.96 0.09 -0.82
C VAL A 252 -3.12 1.04 -0.65
N PRO A 253 -4.25 0.57 -0.11
CA PRO A 253 -5.38 1.42 0.27
C PRO A 253 -5.13 2.09 1.62
N TYR A 254 -5.36 3.40 1.65
CA TYR A 254 -5.33 4.22 2.86
C TYR A 254 -6.71 4.82 3.10
N SER A 255 -7.15 4.88 4.34
CA SER A 255 -8.33 5.66 4.71
C SER A 255 -8.07 7.13 4.45
N VAL A 256 -9.00 7.80 3.78
CA VAL A 256 -9.02 9.26 3.71
C VAL A 256 -9.54 9.75 5.06
N GLY A 257 -8.65 9.98 6.00
CA GLY A 257 -8.98 10.39 7.37
C GLY A 257 -9.71 11.74 7.45
N SER A 258 -9.77 12.30 8.65
CA SER A 258 -10.31 13.67 8.83
C SER A 258 -9.36 14.69 8.20
N ILE A 259 -9.71 15.18 7.04
CA ILE A 259 -9.02 16.28 6.36
C ILE A 259 -9.79 17.59 6.60
N ASP A 260 -9.11 18.72 6.52
CA ASP A 260 -9.78 20.02 6.52
C ASP A 260 -10.62 20.17 5.26
N THR A 261 -11.94 20.11 5.43
CA THR A 261 -12.93 20.21 4.37
C THR A 261 -13.47 21.62 4.17
N SER A 262 -12.89 22.64 4.82
CA SER A 262 -13.37 24.03 4.73
C SER A 262 -13.39 24.58 3.30
N ARG A 263 -12.54 24.05 2.43
CA ARG A 263 -12.42 24.43 1.01
C ARG A 263 -13.38 23.66 0.09
N LEU A 264 -14.18 22.73 0.60
CA LEU A 264 -15.11 21.91 -0.17
C LEU A 264 -16.55 22.44 -0.02
N SER A 265 -17.34 22.34 -1.10
CA SER A 265 -18.79 22.54 -1.05
C SER A 265 -19.47 21.43 -0.25
N ASN A 266 -20.74 21.62 0.11
CA ASN A 266 -21.48 20.61 0.85
C ASN A 266 -21.61 19.29 0.07
N ALA A 267 -21.85 19.34 -1.24
CA ALA A 267 -21.92 18.14 -2.07
C ALA A 267 -20.55 17.46 -2.21
N GLN A 268 -19.46 18.22 -2.33
CA GLN A 268 -18.11 17.65 -2.32
C GLN A 268 -17.77 16.96 -0.99
N LYS A 269 -18.23 17.51 0.15
CA LYS A 269 -18.07 16.87 1.47
C LYS A 269 -18.78 15.53 1.55
N GLN A 270 -19.94 15.41 0.92
CA GLN A 270 -20.69 14.14 0.89
C GLN A 270 -19.98 13.04 0.11
N LEU A 271 -19.11 13.38 -0.86
CA LEU A 271 -18.25 12.39 -1.51
C LEU A 271 -17.32 11.68 -0.51
N LEU A 272 -16.99 12.34 0.60
CA LEU A 272 -16.16 11.76 1.66
C LEU A 272 -16.93 10.77 2.57
N ASP A 273 -18.24 10.63 2.37
CA ASP A 273 -19.08 9.62 3.01
C ASP A 273 -19.50 8.51 2.03
N MET A 274 -19.07 8.60 0.75
CA MET A 274 -19.36 7.60 -0.26
C MET A 274 -18.27 6.50 -0.34
N PRO A 275 -18.61 5.28 -0.77
CA PRO A 275 -17.64 4.19 -0.96
C PRO A 275 -16.79 4.39 -2.21
N LEU A 276 -15.96 5.42 -2.21
CA LEU A 276 -15.07 5.78 -3.31
C LEU A 276 -13.68 5.17 -3.14
N ASP A 277 -13.10 4.66 -4.21
CA ASP A 277 -11.68 4.40 -4.35
C ASP A 277 -11.09 5.47 -5.27
N ILE A 278 -10.12 6.23 -4.76
CA ILE A 278 -9.43 7.28 -5.51
C ILE A 278 -7.99 6.82 -5.72
N PHE A 279 -7.55 6.74 -6.97
CA PHE A 279 -6.25 6.19 -7.35
C PHE A 279 -5.22 7.28 -7.55
N PHE A 280 -4.13 7.18 -6.81
CA PHE A 280 -3.02 8.12 -6.84
C PHE A 280 -1.76 7.44 -7.36
N PRO A 281 -1.01 8.05 -8.28
CA PRO A 281 0.34 7.66 -8.59
C PRO A 281 1.22 7.59 -7.34
N ILE A 282 2.21 6.71 -7.35
CA ILE A 282 3.17 6.60 -6.26
C ILE A 282 3.91 7.93 -6.08
N GLY A 283 3.93 8.44 -4.82
CA GLY A 283 4.58 9.69 -4.45
C GLY A 283 3.70 10.94 -4.55
N GLU A 284 2.44 10.84 -4.95
CA GLU A 284 1.49 11.95 -4.85
C GLU A 284 1.03 12.20 -3.40
N LEU A 285 0.92 11.13 -2.60
CA LEU A 285 0.55 11.22 -1.18
C LEU A 285 1.75 10.87 -0.30
N GLU A 286 1.95 11.63 0.75
CA GLU A 286 2.91 11.29 1.80
C GLU A 286 2.24 10.40 2.85
N VAL A 287 2.95 9.35 3.26
CA VAL A 287 2.44 8.35 4.21
C VAL A 287 3.21 8.43 5.52
N ALA A 288 2.55 8.10 6.63
CA ALA A 288 3.19 7.97 7.93
C ALA A 288 4.32 6.91 7.87
N ALA A 289 5.28 6.97 8.78
CA ALA A 289 6.41 6.04 8.83
C ALA A 289 5.98 4.58 8.95
N SER A 290 4.85 4.31 9.63
CA SER A 290 4.23 2.98 9.71
C SER A 290 3.53 2.54 8.43
N ARG A 291 3.29 3.45 7.49
CA ARG A 291 2.47 3.24 6.27
C ARG A 291 1.06 2.69 6.57
N GLU A 292 0.53 2.95 7.75
CA GLU A 292 -0.84 2.58 8.13
C GLU A 292 -1.85 3.71 7.87
N ALA A 293 -1.35 4.94 7.71
CA ALA A 293 -2.15 6.13 7.47
C ALA A 293 -1.44 7.09 6.51
N LEU A 294 -2.19 8.00 5.93
CA LEU A 294 -1.65 9.14 5.21
C LEU A 294 -1.06 10.16 6.17
N SER A 295 -0.07 10.90 5.72
CA SER A 295 0.43 12.08 6.42
C SER A 295 -0.55 13.25 6.25
N ASN A 296 -0.69 14.08 7.30
CA ASN A 296 -1.51 15.29 7.26
C ASN A 296 -0.72 16.52 6.79
N ASP A 297 0.22 16.34 5.88
CA ASP A 297 0.95 17.45 5.28
C ASP A 297 0.09 18.19 4.23
N GLU A 298 0.44 19.45 3.97
CA GLU A 298 -0.34 20.34 3.08
C GLU A 298 -0.42 19.81 1.64
N ARG A 299 0.64 19.15 1.14
CA ARG A 299 0.67 18.58 -0.20
C ARG A 299 -0.30 17.41 -0.33
N THR A 300 -0.28 16.48 0.63
CA THR A 300 -1.19 15.33 0.66
C THR A 300 -2.64 15.78 0.75
N ILE A 301 -2.94 16.73 1.65
CA ILE A 301 -4.29 17.31 1.78
C ILE A 301 -4.70 17.98 0.46
N SER A 302 -3.85 18.82 -0.13
CA SER A 302 -4.16 19.48 -1.40
C SER A 302 -4.44 18.50 -2.53
N ASN A 303 -3.66 17.45 -2.66
CA ASN A 303 -3.86 16.41 -3.70
C ASN A 303 -5.18 15.66 -3.50
N ILE A 304 -5.56 15.35 -2.26
CA ILE A 304 -6.84 14.72 -1.95
C ILE A 304 -8.00 15.66 -2.30
N LEU A 305 -7.93 16.94 -1.92
CA LEU A 305 -8.96 17.93 -2.25
C LEU A 305 -9.13 18.12 -3.77
N GLN A 306 -8.03 18.15 -4.52
CA GLN A 306 -8.06 18.19 -5.98
C GLN A 306 -8.71 16.93 -6.57
N ALA A 307 -8.40 15.76 -6.03
CA ALA A 307 -9.00 14.51 -6.48
C ALA A 307 -10.51 14.47 -6.17
N VAL A 308 -10.95 14.92 -5.00
CA VAL A 308 -12.38 15.06 -4.66
C VAL A 308 -13.08 16.01 -5.64
N ASN A 309 -12.45 17.13 -5.99
CA ASN A 309 -13.00 18.06 -6.98
C ASN A 309 -13.09 17.43 -8.38
N LEU A 310 -12.10 16.62 -8.78
CA LEU A 310 -12.15 15.86 -10.04
C LEU A 310 -13.32 14.88 -10.03
N VAL A 311 -13.48 14.09 -8.97
CA VAL A 311 -14.59 13.13 -8.80
C VAL A 311 -15.92 13.86 -8.93
N PHE A 312 -16.09 14.99 -8.23
CA PHE A 312 -17.30 15.82 -8.30
C PHE A 312 -17.59 16.26 -9.74
N THR A 313 -16.59 16.81 -10.42
CA THR A 313 -16.74 17.34 -11.79
C THR A 313 -17.11 16.23 -12.78
N GLU A 314 -16.45 15.07 -12.69
CA GLU A 314 -16.73 13.96 -13.60
C GLU A 314 -18.08 13.30 -13.31
N MET A 315 -18.46 13.11 -12.03
CA MET A 315 -19.77 12.55 -11.67
C MET A 315 -20.91 13.47 -12.12
N THR A 316 -20.80 14.77 -11.87
CA THR A 316 -21.80 15.74 -12.31
C THR A 316 -21.86 15.85 -13.82
N GLY A 317 -20.73 15.74 -14.50
CA GLY A 317 -20.65 15.65 -15.97
C GLY A 317 -21.41 14.46 -16.52
N GLU A 318 -21.24 13.26 -15.96
CA GLU A 318 -21.98 12.05 -16.36
C GLU A 318 -23.50 12.25 -16.26
N VAL A 319 -23.97 12.86 -15.17
CA VAL A 319 -25.41 13.15 -15.00
C VAL A 319 -25.89 14.13 -16.09
N LYS A 320 -25.15 15.19 -16.36
CA LYS A 320 -25.49 16.18 -17.39
C LYS A 320 -25.56 15.56 -18.78
N GLU A 321 -24.58 14.73 -19.13
CA GLU A 321 -24.57 14.06 -20.43
C GLU A 321 -25.72 13.05 -20.58
N LYS A 322 -26.07 12.31 -19.53
CA LYS A 322 -27.24 11.42 -19.54
C LYS A 322 -28.56 12.22 -19.71
N ILE A 323 -28.70 13.38 -19.08
CA ILE A 323 -29.87 14.25 -19.24
C ILE A 323 -29.93 14.78 -20.67
N LYS A 324 -28.82 15.26 -21.24
CA LYS A 324 -28.76 15.70 -22.63
C LYS A 324 -29.07 14.61 -23.66
N ALA A 325 -28.74 13.37 -23.35
CA ALA A 325 -29.01 12.22 -24.22
C ALA A 325 -30.48 11.78 -24.21
N CYS A 326 -31.31 12.27 -23.28
CA CYS A 326 -32.73 12.01 -23.26
C CYS A 326 -33.42 12.60 -24.49
N LYS A 327 -34.24 11.81 -25.16
CA LYS A 327 -34.95 12.22 -26.37
C LYS A 327 -36.07 13.21 -26.12
N THR A 328 -36.63 13.17 -24.92
CA THR A 328 -37.75 14.02 -24.51
C THR A 328 -37.53 14.62 -23.14
N MET A 329 -38.15 15.76 -22.89
CA MET A 329 -38.20 16.41 -21.59
C MET A 329 -38.76 15.47 -20.51
N TRP A 330 -39.73 14.63 -20.87
CA TRP A 330 -40.33 13.64 -19.98
C TRP A 330 -39.29 12.60 -19.51
N GLU A 331 -38.49 12.06 -20.42
CA GLU A 331 -37.40 11.12 -20.07
C GLU A 331 -36.37 11.77 -19.14
N ALA A 332 -36.00 13.02 -19.42
CA ALA A 332 -35.07 13.77 -18.55
C ALA A 332 -35.64 13.95 -17.14
N LYS A 333 -36.92 14.37 -17.03
CA LYS A 333 -37.61 14.51 -15.73
C LYS A 333 -37.72 13.18 -14.99
N CYS A 334 -38.06 12.09 -15.69
CA CYS A 334 -38.11 10.75 -15.10
C CYS A 334 -36.73 10.29 -14.60
N TYR A 335 -35.66 10.58 -15.33
CA TYR A 335 -34.29 10.27 -14.93
C TYR A 335 -33.88 11.05 -13.67
N ILE A 336 -34.11 12.37 -13.65
CA ILE A 336 -33.84 13.22 -12.49
C ILE A 336 -34.66 12.74 -11.28
N TYR A 337 -35.98 12.48 -11.47
CA TYR A 337 -36.86 12.00 -10.42
C TYR A 337 -36.36 10.69 -9.80
N LYS A 338 -35.91 9.73 -10.62
CA LYS A 338 -35.34 8.47 -10.13
C LYS A 338 -34.09 8.67 -9.27
N ILE A 339 -33.25 9.64 -9.65
CA ILE A 339 -32.07 9.98 -8.86
C ILE A 339 -32.46 10.63 -7.54
N LEU A 340 -33.31 11.65 -7.57
CA LEU A 340 -33.73 12.42 -6.39
C LEU A 340 -34.53 11.57 -5.37
N HIS A 341 -35.11 10.46 -5.80
CA HIS A 341 -35.86 9.53 -4.95
C HIS A 341 -35.12 8.17 -4.79
N SER A 342 -33.83 8.14 -5.07
CA SER A 342 -32.99 6.98 -4.78
C SER A 342 -32.70 6.89 -3.27
N ASP A 343 -32.50 5.68 -2.76
CA ASP A 343 -32.13 5.47 -1.35
C ASP A 343 -30.73 5.98 -0.99
N ASN A 344 -30.01 6.57 -1.96
CA ASN A 344 -28.65 7.10 -1.79
C ASN A 344 -28.70 8.63 -1.63
N SER A 345 -28.86 9.08 -0.40
CA SER A 345 -28.98 10.52 -0.06
C SER A 345 -27.75 11.35 -0.47
N GLU A 346 -26.56 10.76 -0.41
CA GLU A 346 -25.30 11.43 -0.77
C GLU A 346 -25.25 11.74 -2.27
N PHE A 347 -25.72 10.81 -3.10
CA PHE A 347 -25.81 11.01 -4.55
C PHE A 347 -26.89 12.05 -4.94
N VAL A 348 -28.00 12.07 -4.20
CA VAL A 348 -29.08 13.05 -4.39
C VAL A 348 -28.56 14.48 -4.25
N ALA A 349 -27.85 14.79 -3.18
CA ALA A 349 -27.35 16.14 -2.95
C ALA A 349 -26.29 16.56 -3.97
N LEU A 350 -25.41 15.64 -4.40
CA LEU A 350 -24.44 15.87 -5.45
C LEU A 350 -25.12 16.23 -6.77
N VAL A 351 -26.19 15.52 -7.14
CA VAL A 351 -26.94 15.78 -8.35
C VAL A 351 -27.72 17.10 -8.24
N THR A 352 -28.29 17.41 -7.07
CA THR A 352 -28.98 18.68 -6.82
C THR A 352 -28.06 19.87 -7.04
N GLU A 353 -26.86 19.89 -6.42
CA GLU A 353 -25.88 20.95 -6.63
C GLU A 353 -25.41 21.04 -8.09
N ALA A 354 -25.28 19.89 -8.77
CA ALA A 354 -24.93 19.86 -10.19
C ALA A 354 -26.02 20.48 -11.08
N LEU A 355 -27.27 20.30 -10.71
CA LEU A 355 -28.43 20.86 -11.44
C LEU A 355 -28.62 22.34 -11.15
N GLU A 356 -28.44 22.79 -9.89
CA GLU A 356 -28.55 24.19 -9.51
C GLU A 356 -27.49 25.05 -10.21
N ASN A 357 -26.29 24.55 -10.40
CA ASN A 357 -25.19 25.22 -11.10
C ASN A 357 -25.27 25.11 -12.64
N SER A 358 -26.21 24.35 -13.18
CA SER A 358 -26.44 24.25 -14.61
C SER A 358 -27.71 25.02 -14.91
N VAL A 359 -27.59 26.18 -15.60
CA VAL A 359 -28.70 26.87 -16.22
C VAL A 359 -29.27 25.91 -17.28
N PHE A 360 -30.26 25.12 -16.87
CA PHE A 360 -31.16 24.46 -17.81
C PHE A 360 -32.09 25.57 -18.35
N ASP A 361 -31.63 26.27 -19.36
CA ASP A 361 -32.52 27.18 -20.11
C ASP A 361 -33.76 26.41 -20.54
N GLY A 362 -34.86 26.57 -19.79
CA GLY A 362 -36.19 26.10 -20.16
C GLY A 362 -36.64 24.75 -19.62
N VAL A 363 -35.98 24.09 -18.65
CA VAL A 363 -36.41 22.78 -18.11
C VAL A 363 -37.17 22.86 -16.78
N TYR A 364 -37.47 24.04 -16.26
CA TYR A 364 -38.35 24.21 -15.09
C TYR A 364 -39.69 24.80 -15.54
#